data_ab548576cf6f7a4196e82419e138fc78
#
_entry.id   ab548576cf6f7a4196e82419e138fc78
#
_cell.length_a   1.000
_cell.length_b   1.000
_cell.length_c   1.000
_cell.angle_alpha   90.00
_cell.angle_beta   90.00
_cell.angle_gamma   90.00
#
_symmetry.space_group_name_H-M   'P 1'
#
loop_
_entity.id
_entity.type
_entity.pdbx_description
1 polymer ?
#
loop_
_entity_poly.entity_id
_entity_poly.type
_entity_poly.pdbx_seq_one_letter_code
_entity_poly.pdbx_strand_id
1 'polypeptide(L)'
;MNTTAPNRDEVLTELTGPGQDHELIPGSVFGRPCLRFKNAPPTLRDLFSDTQSDELFLVYENERLTFNETYKRASELAMLMVEKYHIQPGERVAISMRNYPEWILAFMATTSIGAIAVAMNALWQPDEMAYGLNDSGAKLLFADAERMQRLAEVRDQVAIETIAVRTAGDAHSVALDDLLQQLRASGRPIAMPTQAPQPEDDATLLYTSGSTGHPKGVASCHVNIISALMSWELDQLTGAKLLGDDLPVPEHPPATLLAVPLFHATGSHAVYLASYRHQRKLVSMYKWDAAEAAELIEKERITSFIAPAAMTGDLVNEASRTNRDLSSLATVGGGGAPRAPEQVRNIEATFAKALPSTGWGMTETNAIGTGIGGMDYLDRPASSGRCSAVLELKVIDARGNALPAGERGELIIRGTSVFRGYWNRPDDNADTFVDESWMRTGDVAYLDADGYLFIVDRIKDLVIRGGENIGCGEVEAALLEHPLIQEASVYAIPDERLGEAVGATIYAEASVDETDLNTFLASRLAKFKIPAYLWQSEAPLPRTASGKILKRQLREESINSLGVQAAG
;
A
#
# COMPACT_ATOMS: atom_id res chain seq x y z
N MET A 1 -18.92 31.43 -26.88
CA MET A 1 -19.62 30.29 -26.23
C MET A 1 -18.86 30.06 -24.95
N ASN A 2 -19.49 30.33 -23.80
CA ASN A 2 -18.90 29.96 -22.50
C ASN A 2 -18.96 28.43 -22.39
N THR A 3 -17.92 27.75 -22.80
CA THR A 3 -17.72 26.35 -22.42
C THR A 3 -17.32 26.35 -20.95
N THR A 4 -18.26 26.04 -20.05
CA THR A 4 -17.89 25.68 -18.66
C THR A 4 -16.86 24.57 -18.73
N ALA A 5 -15.77 24.69 -17.95
CA ALA A 5 -14.76 23.63 -17.85
C ALA A 5 -15.46 22.29 -17.50
N PRO A 6 -15.10 21.18 -18.15
CA PRO A 6 -15.75 19.88 -17.93
C PRO A 6 -15.56 19.48 -16.46
N ASN A 7 -16.60 18.87 -15.89
CA ASN A 7 -16.49 18.27 -14.56
C ASN A 7 -15.89 16.85 -14.64
N ARG A 8 -15.49 16.29 -13.48
CA ARG A 8 -14.83 14.96 -13.43
C ARG A 8 -15.68 13.86 -14.04
N ASP A 9 -16.99 13.89 -13.82
CA ASP A 9 -17.89 12.80 -14.26
C ASP A 9 -18.09 12.83 -15.77
N GLU A 10 -18.11 14.03 -16.38
CA GLU A 10 -18.13 14.21 -17.84
C GLU A 10 -16.84 13.68 -18.46
N VAL A 11 -15.67 14.01 -17.87
CA VAL A 11 -14.36 13.51 -18.33
C VAL A 11 -14.26 11.99 -18.18
N LEU A 12 -14.70 11.42 -17.07
CA LEU A 12 -14.73 9.98 -16.89
C LEU A 12 -15.62 9.30 -17.90
N THR A 13 -16.83 9.83 -18.13
CA THR A 13 -17.75 9.30 -19.14
C THR A 13 -17.13 9.30 -20.54
N GLU A 14 -16.39 10.37 -20.88
CA GLU A 14 -15.67 10.44 -22.16
C GLU A 14 -14.56 9.37 -22.23
N LEU A 15 -13.69 9.29 -21.22
CA LEU A 15 -12.54 8.38 -21.20
C LEU A 15 -12.91 6.89 -21.10
N THR A 16 -14.08 6.57 -20.54
CA THR A 16 -14.55 5.20 -20.35
C THR A 16 -15.63 4.77 -21.34
N GLY A 17 -15.98 5.65 -22.27
CA GLY A 17 -16.98 5.39 -23.31
C GLY A 17 -16.54 4.38 -24.37
N PRO A 18 -17.49 3.95 -25.23
CA PRO A 18 -17.18 2.97 -26.29
C PRO A 18 -16.04 3.42 -27.23
N GLY A 19 -15.09 2.53 -27.48
CA GLY A 19 -13.95 2.76 -28.38
C GLY A 19 -12.78 3.51 -27.76
N GLN A 20 -12.86 3.86 -26.47
CA GLN A 20 -11.74 4.46 -25.73
C GLN A 20 -10.80 3.38 -25.16
N ASP A 21 -9.55 3.75 -24.89
CA ASP A 21 -8.56 2.82 -24.30
C ASP A 21 -9.01 2.27 -22.94
N HIS A 22 -9.70 3.10 -22.15
CA HIS A 22 -10.26 2.76 -20.85
C HIS A 22 -11.76 2.42 -20.90
N GLU A 23 -12.27 1.94 -22.05
CA GLU A 23 -13.67 1.55 -22.19
C GLU A 23 -14.09 0.58 -21.07
N LEU A 24 -15.15 0.94 -20.31
CA LEU A 24 -15.72 0.11 -19.27
C LEU A 24 -16.93 -0.65 -19.79
N ILE A 25 -16.96 -1.96 -19.51
CA ILE A 25 -18.06 -2.84 -19.87
C ILE A 25 -18.55 -3.60 -18.64
N PRO A 26 -19.86 -3.95 -18.58
CA PRO A 26 -20.36 -4.88 -17.58
C PRO A 26 -19.68 -6.25 -17.70
N GLY A 27 -19.37 -6.88 -16.57
CA GLY A 27 -18.76 -8.19 -16.50
C GLY A 27 -18.86 -8.78 -15.09
N SER A 28 -18.01 -9.76 -14.83
CA SER A 28 -17.89 -10.35 -13.50
C SER A 28 -16.45 -10.80 -13.23
N VAL A 29 -16.09 -10.91 -11.95
CA VAL A 29 -14.87 -11.56 -11.46
C VAL A 29 -15.27 -12.46 -10.29
N PHE A 30 -14.86 -13.72 -10.30
CA PHE A 30 -15.30 -14.75 -9.34
C PHE A 30 -16.85 -14.88 -9.25
N GLY A 31 -17.56 -14.65 -10.36
CA GLY A 31 -19.03 -14.64 -10.38
C GLY A 31 -19.67 -13.37 -9.79
N ARG A 32 -18.90 -12.43 -9.25
CA ARG A 32 -19.39 -11.17 -8.67
C ARG A 32 -19.54 -10.11 -9.78
N PRO A 33 -20.75 -9.54 -10.00
CA PRO A 33 -20.94 -8.51 -11.02
C PRO A 33 -20.10 -7.27 -10.75
N CYS A 34 -19.45 -6.73 -11.80
CA CYS A 34 -18.63 -5.53 -11.73
C CYS A 34 -18.45 -4.87 -13.11
N LEU A 35 -17.90 -3.66 -13.14
CA LEU A 35 -17.39 -3.04 -14.36
C LEU A 35 -15.96 -3.54 -14.62
N ARG A 36 -15.61 -3.82 -15.87
CA ARG A 36 -14.27 -4.26 -16.29
C ARG A 36 -13.74 -3.36 -17.39
N PHE A 37 -12.43 -3.11 -17.38
CA PHE A 37 -11.76 -2.51 -18.53
C PHE A 37 -11.74 -3.51 -19.70
N LYS A 38 -12.34 -3.15 -20.82
CA LYS A 38 -12.44 -3.99 -22.02
C LYS A 38 -11.08 -4.31 -22.64
N ASN A 39 -10.19 -3.29 -22.64
CA ASN A 39 -8.89 -3.34 -23.29
C ASN A 39 -7.74 -3.62 -22.30
N ALA A 40 -8.05 -4.17 -21.12
CA ALA A 40 -7.04 -4.54 -20.13
C ALA A 40 -6.14 -5.67 -20.63
N PRO A 41 -4.82 -5.64 -20.37
CA PRO A 41 -3.99 -6.84 -20.50
C PRO A 41 -4.64 -8.00 -19.75
N PRO A 42 -4.75 -9.20 -20.35
CA PRO A 42 -5.41 -10.33 -19.69
C PRO A 42 -4.74 -10.76 -18.38
N THR A 43 -3.40 -10.76 -18.36
CA THR A 43 -2.60 -11.18 -17.19
C THR A 43 -1.41 -10.27 -16.96
N LEU A 44 -0.76 -10.40 -15.81
CA LEU A 44 0.50 -9.69 -15.52
C LEU A 44 1.61 -10.11 -16.51
N ARG A 45 1.58 -11.37 -16.99
CA ARG A 45 2.51 -11.82 -18.03
C ARG A 45 2.36 -11.00 -19.32
N ASP A 46 1.11 -10.78 -19.76
CA ASP A 46 0.84 -9.97 -20.96
C ASP A 46 1.30 -8.52 -20.73
N LEU A 47 0.99 -7.94 -19.57
CA LEU A 47 1.48 -6.62 -19.19
C LEU A 47 3.02 -6.54 -19.30
N PHE A 48 3.76 -7.53 -18.78
CA PHE A 48 5.22 -7.53 -18.80
C PHE A 48 5.77 -7.72 -20.22
N SER A 49 5.16 -8.57 -21.03
CA SER A 49 5.60 -8.80 -22.41
C SER A 49 5.33 -7.60 -23.33
N ASP A 50 4.21 -6.90 -23.12
CA ASP A 50 3.79 -5.79 -23.98
C ASP A 50 4.49 -4.46 -23.64
N THR A 51 5.12 -4.37 -22.44
CA THR A 51 5.76 -3.14 -21.95
C THR A 51 7.29 -3.19 -22.11
N GLN A 52 7.84 -4.08 -22.91
CA GLN A 52 9.29 -4.19 -23.12
C GLN A 52 9.83 -3.02 -23.95
N SER A 53 10.97 -2.47 -23.53
CA SER A 53 11.72 -1.43 -24.24
C SER A 53 13.19 -1.38 -23.78
N ASP A 54 14.02 -0.60 -24.48
CA ASP A 54 15.41 -0.34 -24.10
C ASP A 54 15.55 0.83 -23.12
N GLU A 55 14.42 1.42 -22.69
CA GLU A 55 14.41 2.46 -21.68
C GLU A 55 14.84 1.90 -20.32
N LEU A 56 15.48 2.76 -19.50
CA LEU A 56 15.92 2.40 -18.16
C LEU A 56 14.72 2.22 -17.22
N PHE A 57 14.57 1.01 -16.69
CA PHE A 57 13.50 0.71 -15.73
C PHE A 57 13.99 0.74 -14.30
N LEU A 58 14.91 -0.15 -13.93
CA LEU A 58 15.25 -0.41 -12.53
C LEU A 58 16.67 0.08 -12.20
N VAL A 59 16.74 0.90 -11.16
CA VAL A 59 17.98 1.41 -10.59
C VAL A 59 18.06 0.99 -9.13
N TYR A 60 19.14 0.32 -8.75
CA TYR A 60 19.47 -0.02 -7.37
C TYR A 60 20.96 0.14 -7.18
N GLU A 61 21.39 1.06 -6.32
CA GLU A 61 22.80 1.41 -6.13
C GLU A 61 23.52 1.69 -7.48
N ASN A 62 24.41 0.79 -7.92
CA ASN A 62 25.12 0.87 -9.20
C ASN A 62 24.52 -0.03 -10.29
N GLU A 63 23.48 -0.80 -9.96
CA GLU A 63 22.80 -1.67 -10.90
C GLU A 63 21.76 -0.88 -11.70
N ARG A 64 21.75 -1.11 -13.02
CA ARG A 64 20.82 -0.47 -13.93
C ARG A 64 20.31 -1.50 -14.93
N LEU A 65 18.99 -1.65 -15.01
CA LEU A 65 18.34 -2.58 -15.92
C LEU A 65 17.29 -1.86 -16.77
N THR A 66 17.31 -2.09 -18.07
CA THR A 66 16.24 -1.69 -18.96
C THR A 66 15.00 -2.58 -18.75
N PHE A 67 13.86 -2.21 -19.34
CA PHE A 67 12.66 -3.09 -19.34
C PHE A 67 12.99 -4.43 -19.99
N ASN A 68 13.69 -4.46 -21.13
CA ASN A 68 14.11 -5.67 -21.82
C ASN A 68 15.03 -6.54 -20.96
N GLU A 69 16.04 -5.96 -20.31
CA GLU A 69 16.95 -6.69 -19.43
C GLU A 69 16.23 -7.26 -18.21
N THR A 70 15.30 -6.49 -17.64
CA THR A 70 14.48 -6.94 -16.50
C THR A 70 13.62 -8.13 -16.88
N TYR A 71 12.91 -8.07 -18.01
CA TYR A 71 12.10 -9.19 -18.51
C TYR A 71 12.94 -10.43 -18.85
N LYS A 72 14.12 -10.25 -19.45
CA LYS A 72 15.06 -11.34 -19.73
C LYS A 72 15.54 -12.01 -18.44
N ARG A 73 15.94 -11.23 -17.41
CA ARG A 73 16.36 -11.79 -16.13
C ARG A 73 15.21 -12.49 -15.39
N ALA A 74 14.00 -11.94 -15.46
CA ALA A 74 12.82 -12.63 -14.94
C ALA A 74 12.56 -13.95 -15.69
N SER A 75 12.80 -14.00 -17.01
CA SER A 75 12.69 -15.23 -17.80
C SER A 75 13.73 -16.29 -17.39
N GLU A 76 14.96 -15.88 -17.01
CA GLU A 76 15.96 -16.79 -16.44
C GLU A 76 15.45 -17.46 -15.15
N LEU A 77 14.86 -16.68 -14.24
CA LEU A 77 14.27 -17.19 -13.00
C LEU A 77 13.09 -18.11 -13.28
N ALA A 78 12.23 -17.73 -14.21
CA ALA A 78 11.08 -18.54 -14.62
C ALA A 78 11.50 -19.91 -15.18
N MET A 79 12.56 -19.97 -16.00
CA MET A 79 13.13 -21.22 -16.48
C MET A 79 13.65 -22.09 -15.34
N LEU A 80 14.37 -21.51 -14.36
CA LEU A 80 14.83 -22.24 -13.18
C LEU A 80 13.67 -22.80 -12.37
N MET A 81 12.63 -22.00 -12.12
CA MET A 81 11.44 -22.44 -11.39
C MET A 81 10.76 -23.64 -12.06
N VAL A 82 10.57 -23.59 -13.38
CA VAL A 82 9.88 -24.65 -14.11
C VAL A 82 10.74 -25.89 -14.30
N GLU A 83 11.98 -25.74 -14.74
CA GLU A 83 12.81 -26.87 -15.15
C GLU A 83 13.53 -27.56 -13.99
N LYS A 84 14.01 -26.80 -13.02
CA LYS A 84 14.77 -27.33 -11.87
C LYS A 84 13.88 -27.60 -10.66
N TYR A 85 12.99 -26.66 -10.33
CA TYR A 85 12.13 -26.75 -9.14
C TYR A 85 10.73 -27.28 -9.45
N HIS A 86 10.41 -27.55 -10.74
CA HIS A 86 9.16 -28.15 -11.22
C HIS A 86 7.91 -27.40 -10.75
N ILE A 87 8.01 -26.07 -10.60
CA ILE A 87 6.88 -25.22 -10.20
C ILE A 87 5.80 -25.26 -11.27
N GLN A 88 4.57 -25.56 -10.85
CA GLN A 88 3.39 -25.64 -11.69
C GLN A 88 2.47 -24.43 -11.49
N PRO A 89 1.59 -24.10 -12.44
CA PRO A 89 0.55 -23.11 -12.24
C PRO A 89 -0.27 -23.38 -10.97
N GLY A 90 -0.59 -22.32 -10.21
CA GLY A 90 -1.29 -22.40 -8.94
C GLY A 90 -0.42 -22.78 -7.74
N GLU A 91 0.84 -23.17 -7.92
CA GLU A 91 1.76 -23.39 -6.80
C GLU A 91 2.31 -22.05 -6.28
N ARG A 92 2.64 -22.02 -5.00
CA ARG A 92 3.08 -20.80 -4.29
C ARG A 92 4.59 -20.73 -4.25
N VAL A 93 5.12 -19.55 -4.62
CA VAL A 93 6.54 -19.20 -4.52
C VAL A 93 6.67 -18.03 -3.56
N ALA A 94 7.35 -18.25 -2.45
CA ALA A 94 7.56 -17.24 -1.41
C ALA A 94 8.75 -16.33 -1.75
N ILE A 95 8.58 -15.04 -1.50
CA ILE A 95 9.61 -14.01 -1.69
C ILE A 95 9.78 -13.28 -0.35
N SER A 96 10.90 -13.51 0.32
CA SER A 96 11.21 -12.95 1.63
C SER A 96 12.56 -12.23 1.58
N MET A 97 12.53 -10.96 1.21
CA MET A 97 13.70 -10.08 1.13
C MET A 97 13.30 -8.61 1.15
N ARG A 98 14.26 -7.71 1.33
CA ARG A 98 14.09 -6.27 1.20
C ARG A 98 13.86 -5.88 -0.28
N ASN A 99 13.83 -4.58 -0.57
CA ASN A 99 13.58 -4.02 -1.91
C ASN A 99 14.77 -4.22 -2.87
N TYR A 100 15.22 -5.45 -3.02
CA TYR A 100 16.23 -5.81 -4.01
C TYR A 100 15.64 -5.96 -5.41
N PRO A 101 16.41 -5.77 -6.48
CA PRO A 101 16.00 -6.10 -7.85
C PRO A 101 15.45 -7.51 -7.98
N GLU A 102 16.02 -8.47 -7.28
CA GLU A 102 15.63 -9.87 -7.30
C GLU A 102 14.21 -10.11 -6.78
N TRP A 103 13.69 -9.27 -5.91
CA TRP A 103 12.28 -9.33 -5.50
C TRP A 103 11.37 -9.13 -6.71
N ILE A 104 11.64 -8.08 -7.51
CA ILE A 104 10.90 -7.73 -8.73
C ILE A 104 11.03 -8.87 -9.75
N LEU A 105 12.24 -9.39 -9.95
CA LEU A 105 12.51 -10.47 -10.91
C LEU A 105 11.78 -11.76 -10.51
N ALA A 106 11.81 -12.14 -9.22
CA ALA A 106 11.12 -13.31 -8.70
C ALA A 106 9.60 -13.16 -8.80
N PHE A 107 9.05 -11.97 -8.52
CA PHE A 107 7.63 -11.66 -8.68
C PHE A 107 7.19 -11.80 -10.14
N MET A 108 7.92 -11.16 -11.07
CA MET A 108 7.63 -11.25 -12.52
C MET A 108 7.69 -12.68 -13.01
N ALA A 109 8.74 -13.42 -12.64
CA ALA A 109 8.91 -14.81 -13.02
C ALA A 109 7.76 -15.69 -12.53
N THR A 110 7.44 -15.59 -11.23
CA THR A 110 6.38 -16.37 -10.57
C THR A 110 5.02 -16.14 -11.22
N THR A 111 4.62 -14.87 -11.33
CA THR A 111 3.30 -14.54 -11.89
C THR A 111 3.20 -14.81 -13.38
N SER A 112 4.32 -14.77 -14.12
CA SER A 112 4.34 -15.08 -15.57
C SER A 112 4.17 -16.55 -15.90
N ILE A 113 4.51 -17.46 -14.99
CA ILE A 113 4.35 -18.91 -15.19
C ILE A 113 3.05 -19.45 -14.58
N GLY A 114 2.15 -18.59 -14.11
CA GLY A 114 0.89 -18.96 -13.48
C GLY A 114 1.03 -19.45 -12.04
N ALA A 115 2.22 -19.31 -11.42
CA ALA A 115 2.41 -19.55 -10.00
C ALA A 115 2.00 -18.31 -9.18
N ILE A 116 1.75 -18.51 -7.87
CA ILE A 116 1.27 -17.48 -6.98
C ILE A 116 2.45 -16.90 -6.18
N ALA A 117 2.70 -15.60 -6.33
CA ALA A 117 3.73 -14.90 -5.58
C ALA A 117 3.28 -14.62 -4.14
N VAL A 118 3.94 -15.26 -3.17
CA VAL A 118 3.70 -15.03 -1.74
C VAL A 118 4.67 -13.96 -1.25
N ALA A 119 4.18 -12.73 -1.13
CA ALA A 119 4.98 -11.61 -0.66
C ALA A 119 5.07 -11.63 0.87
N MET A 120 6.16 -12.20 1.38
CA MET A 120 6.38 -12.33 2.82
C MET A 120 6.94 -11.04 3.41
N ASN A 121 6.43 -10.65 4.56
CA ASN A 121 6.96 -9.49 5.28
C ASN A 121 8.43 -9.76 5.69
N ALA A 122 9.35 -8.99 5.13
CA ALA A 122 10.77 -9.12 5.37
C ALA A 122 11.21 -8.79 6.83
N LEU A 123 10.29 -8.30 7.67
CA LEU A 123 10.55 -8.03 9.09
C LEU A 123 10.05 -9.12 10.02
N TRP A 124 9.33 -10.09 9.51
CA TRP A 124 8.82 -11.20 10.32
C TRP A 124 9.93 -11.89 11.08
N GLN A 125 9.62 -12.22 12.32
CA GLN A 125 10.49 -13.05 13.16
C GLN A 125 10.40 -14.52 12.71
N PRO A 126 11.30 -15.41 13.18
CA PRO A 126 11.35 -16.81 12.75
C PRO A 126 10.00 -17.53 12.79
N ASP A 127 9.25 -17.43 13.90
CA ASP A 127 7.95 -18.10 14.05
C ASP A 127 6.89 -17.56 13.09
N GLU A 128 6.86 -16.25 12.84
CA GLU A 128 5.97 -15.64 11.86
C GLU A 128 6.32 -16.09 10.44
N MET A 129 7.62 -16.21 10.14
CA MET A 129 8.10 -16.71 8.86
C MET A 129 7.69 -18.18 8.66
N ALA A 130 7.87 -19.03 9.66
CA ALA A 130 7.43 -20.42 9.62
C ALA A 130 5.91 -20.52 9.41
N TYR A 131 5.14 -19.69 10.14
CA TYR A 131 3.69 -19.62 9.97
C TYR A 131 3.33 -19.27 8.50
N GLY A 132 3.88 -18.20 7.95
CA GLY A 132 3.54 -17.74 6.58
C GLY A 132 3.90 -18.76 5.51
N LEU A 133 5.03 -19.45 5.64
CA LEU A 133 5.46 -20.52 4.73
C LEU A 133 4.52 -21.73 4.78
N ASN A 134 4.13 -22.16 5.98
CA ASN A 134 3.23 -23.30 6.19
C ASN A 134 1.78 -22.97 5.77
N ASP A 135 1.26 -21.80 6.15
CA ASP A 135 -0.10 -21.35 5.82
C ASP A 135 -0.29 -21.19 4.31
N SER A 136 0.68 -20.58 3.61
CA SER A 136 0.66 -20.48 2.16
C SER A 136 0.89 -21.82 1.45
N GLY A 137 1.58 -22.76 2.09
CA GLY A 137 2.04 -24.00 1.48
C GLY A 137 3.01 -23.75 0.32
N ALA A 138 3.91 -22.76 0.47
CA ALA A 138 4.89 -22.42 -0.55
C ALA A 138 5.84 -23.58 -0.85
N LYS A 139 6.17 -23.80 -2.12
CA LYS A 139 7.07 -24.86 -2.61
C LYS A 139 8.52 -24.38 -2.73
N LEU A 140 8.71 -23.11 -3.02
CA LEU A 140 10.00 -22.48 -3.24
C LEU A 140 10.05 -21.16 -2.49
N LEU A 141 11.20 -20.84 -1.90
CA LEU A 141 11.47 -19.58 -1.21
C LEU A 141 12.69 -18.89 -1.82
N PHE A 142 12.54 -17.62 -2.16
CA PHE A 142 13.66 -16.70 -2.39
C PHE A 142 13.91 -15.90 -1.12
N ALA A 143 15.10 -15.98 -0.54
CA ALA A 143 15.42 -15.30 0.71
C ALA A 143 16.82 -14.68 0.69
N ASP A 144 16.95 -13.45 1.18
CA ASP A 144 18.24 -12.79 1.38
C ASP A 144 18.94 -13.26 2.68
N ALA A 145 20.16 -12.80 2.89
CA ALA A 145 21.03 -13.25 3.98
C ALA A 145 20.35 -13.17 5.37
N GLU A 146 19.66 -12.06 5.69
CA GLU A 146 19.00 -11.89 6.97
C GLU A 146 17.83 -12.86 7.14
N ARG A 147 17.04 -13.10 6.07
CA ARG A 147 15.90 -14.03 6.08
C ARG A 147 16.35 -15.48 6.10
N MET A 148 17.48 -15.79 5.49
CA MET A 148 18.14 -17.10 5.62
C MET A 148 18.53 -17.40 7.06
N GLN A 149 19.06 -16.42 7.80
CA GLN A 149 19.40 -16.59 9.22
C GLN A 149 18.14 -16.88 10.06
N ARG A 150 17.04 -16.14 9.83
CA ARG A 150 15.76 -16.38 10.54
C ARG A 150 15.17 -17.74 10.18
N LEU A 151 15.24 -18.15 8.91
CA LEU A 151 14.79 -19.48 8.47
C LEU A 151 15.57 -20.59 9.16
N ALA A 152 16.87 -20.42 9.38
CA ALA A 152 17.71 -21.44 10.04
C ALA A 152 17.23 -21.76 11.47
N GLU A 153 16.66 -20.78 12.20
CA GLU A 153 16.14 -20.96 13.56
C GLU A 153 14.87 -21.84 13.61
N VAL A 154 14.12 -21.93 12.51
CA VAL A 154 12.84 -22.66 12.40
C VAL A 154 12.86 -23.70 11.28
N ARG A 155 14.04 -24.07 10.83
CA ARG A 155 14.21 -24.95 9.67
C ARG A 155 13.57 -26.33 9.82
N ASP A 156 13.50 -26.85 11.01
CA ASP A 156 12.86 -28.10 11.37
C ASP A 156 11.32 -28.05 11.29
N GLN A 157 10.75 -26.85 11.31
CA GLN A 157 9.30 -26.60 11.22
C GLN A 157 8.83 -26.41 9.76
N VAL A 158 9.76 -26.23 8.81
CA VAL A 158 9.43 -25.83 7.43
C VAL A 158 10.18 -26.69 6.42
N ALA A 159 9.43 -27.42 5.59
CA ALA A 159 9.99 -28.19 4.46
C ALA A 159 9.83 -27.41 3.16
N ILE A 160 10.86 -26.63 2.75
CA ILE A 160 10.81 -25.80 1.56
C ILE A 160 12.17 -25.75 0.84
N GLU A 161 12.13 -25.87 -0.50
CA GLU A 161 13.27 -25.57 -1.35
C GLU A 161 13.61 -24.09 -1.26
N THR A 162 14.90 -23.75 -1.14
CA THR A 162 15.31 -22.37 -0.89
C THR A 162 16.39 -21.92 -1.85
N ILE A 163 16.22 -20.73 -2.43
CA ILE A 163 17.21 -20.00 -3.22
C ILE A 163 17.71 -18.84 -2.37
N ALA A 164 19.02 -18.84 -2.10
CA ALA A 164 19.70 -17.78 -1.36
C ALA A 164 20.02 -16.62 -2.31
N VAL A 165 19.54 -15.42 -1.97
CA VAL A 165 19.68 -14.21 -2.79
C VAL A 165 20.74 -13.30 -2.18
N ARG A 166 21.70 -12.85 -2.97
CA ARG A 166 22.82 -11.98 -2.57
C ARG A 166 23.66 -12.54 -1.39
N THR A 167 23.65 -13.85 -1.26
CA THR A 167 24.44 -14.57 -0.25
C THR A 167 24.75 -15.98 -0.73
N ALA A 168 25.76 -16.60 -0.14
CA ALA A 168 26.07 -18.00 -0.42
C ALA A 168 24.92 -18.93 0.01
N GLY A 169 24.75 -20.02 -0.70
CA GLY A 169 23.88 -21.12 -0.26
C GLY A 169 24.49 -21.87 0.92
N ASP A 170 23.68 -22.73 1.54
CA ASP A 170 24.06 -23.61 2.63
C ASP A 170 23.67 -25.08 2.33
N ALA A 171 23.64 -25.94 3.35
CA ALA A 171 23.27 -27.36 3.16
C ALA A 171 21.81 -27.55 2.66
N HIS A 172 20.96 -26.52 2.76
CA HIS A 172 19.52 -26.56 2.46
C HIS A 172 19.11 -25.54 1.41
N SER A 173 20.05 -24.80 0.80
CA SER A 173 19.79 -23.76 -0.16
C SER A 173 20.87 -23.67 -1.21
N VAL A 174 20.55 -23.11 -2.39
CA VAL A 174 21.49 -22.84 -3.47
C VAL A 174 21.53 -21.35 -3.73
N ALA A 175 22.74 -20.80 -3.92
CA ALA A 175 22.87 -19.38 -4.27
C ALA A 175 22.26 -19.10 -5.64
N LEU A 176 21.51 -18.01 -5.76
CA LEU A 176 20.89 -17.60 -7.02
C LEU A 176 21.93 -17.37 -8.10
N ASP A 177 23.05 -16.74 -7.75
CA ASP A 177 24.12 -16.43 -8.71
C ASP A 177 24.73 -17.67 -9.32
N ASP A 178 24.90 -18.74 -8.54
CA ASP A 178 25.41 -20.04 -9.04
C ASP A 178 24.43 -20.67 -10.02
N LEU A 179 23.13 -20.61 -9.73
CA LEU A 179 22.06 -21.10 -10.59
C LEU A 179 22.02 -20.34 -11.93
N LEU A 180 22.09 -19.03 -11.88
CA LEU A 180 22.11 -18.18 -13.06
C LEU A 180 23.38 -18.39 -13.90
N GLN A 181 24.52 -18.53 -13.25
CA GLN A 181 25.79 -18.83 -13.94
C GLN A 181 25.71 -20.17 -14.68
N GLN A 182 25.20 -21.22 -14.04
CA GLN A 182 25.01 -22.52 -14.65
C GLN A 182 24.02 -22.46 -15.84
N LEU A 183 22.89 -21.76 -15.67
CA LEU A 183 21.91 -21.58 -16.74
C LEU A 183 22.54 -20.89 -17.96
N ARG A 184 23.23 -19.78 -17.75
CA ARG A 184 23.88 -18.99 -18.81
C ARG A 184 25.02 -19.78 -19.48
N ALA A 185 25.81 -20.53 -18.70
CA ALA A 185 26.88 -21.41 -19.23
C ALA A 185 26.34 -22.56 -20.11
N SER A 186 25.08 -22.93 -19.97
CA SER A 186 24.45 -23.96 -20.82
C SER A 186 24.31 -23.53 -22.28
N GLY A 187 24.43 -22.23 -22.59
CA GLY A 187 24.28 -21.69 -23.94
C GLY A 187 22.86 -21.77 -24.52
N ARG A 188 21.88 -22.15 -23.72
CA ARG A 188 20.48 -22.27 -24.15
C ARG A 188 19.84 -20.90 -24.34
N PRO A 189 18.91 -20.75 -25.30
CA PRO A 189 18.11 -19.54 -25.42
C PRO A 189 17.32 -19.25 -24.14
N ILE A 190 17.38 -18.01 -23.67
CA ILE A 190 16.56 -17.54 -22.55
C ILE A 190 15.22 -17.06 -23.10
N ALA A 191 14.15 -17.68 -22.64
CA ALA A 191 12.78 -17.30 -22.97
C ALA A 191 11.84 -17.60 -21.81
N MET A 192 10.78 -16.80 -21.68
CA MET A 192 9.72 -17.08 -20.72
C MET A 192 9.08 -18.43 -21.03
N PRO A 193 8.94 -19.37 -20.06
CA PRO A 193 8.31 -20.67 -20.27
C PRO A 193 6.92 -20.56 -20.90
N THR A 194 6.48 -21.60 -21.62
CA THR A 194 5.20 -21.57 -22.36
C THR A 194 3.97 -21.67 -21.48
N GLN A 195 4.09 -22.26 -20.28
CA GLN A 195 2.98 -22.25 -19.31
C GLN A 195 2.62 -20.80 -18.96
N ALA A 196 1.33 -20.49 -18.96
CA ALA A 196 0.84 -19.13 -18.77
C ALA A 196 -0.41 -19.12 -17.89
N PRO A 197 -0.62 -18.05 -17.10
CA PRO A 197 -1.82 -17.90 -16.28
C PRO A 197 -3.06 -17.60 -17.12
N GLN A 198 -4.24 -17.84 -16.50
CA GLN A 198 -5.52 -17.30 -16.94
C GLN A 198 -5.86 -16.00 -16.16
N PRO A 199 -6.72 -15.14 -16.69
CA PRO A 199 -7.02 -13.85 -16.07
C PRO A 199 -7.51 -13.91 -14.62
N GLU A 200 -8.31 -14.91 -14.26
CA GLU A 200 -8.85 -15.11 -12.91
C GLU A 200 -8.04 -16.10 -12.05
N ASP A 201 -6.88 -16.56 -12.51
CA ASP A 201 -5.96 -17.32 -11.68
C ASP A 201 -5.36 -16.41 -10.59
N ASP A 202 -5.16 -16.97 -9.39
CA ASP A 202 -4.51 -16.23 -8.32
C ASP A 202 -3.07 -15.89 -8.70
N ALA A 203 -2.71 -14.62 -8.55
CA ALA A 203 -1.38 -14.11 -8.89
C ALA A 203 -0.55 -13.83 -7.64
N THR A 204 -1.20 -13.39 -6.55
CA THR A 204 -0.51 -12.99 -5.31
C THR A 204 -1.22 -13.47 -4.04
N LEU A 205 -0.40 -13.73 -3.01
CA LEU A 205 -0.80 -13.77 -1.61
C LEU A 205 -0.01 -12.71 -0.85
N LEU A 206 -0.69 -11.66 -0.42
CA LEU A 206 -0.12 -10.59 0.40
C LEU A 206 -0.64 -10.74 1.84
N TYR A 207 0.27 -10.93 2.78
CA TYR A 207 -0.12 -11.10 4.17
C TYR A 207 -0.35 -9.76 4.88
N THR A 208 -1.53 -9.61 5.49
CA THR A 208 -1.88 -8.45 6.32
C THR A 208 -1.76 -8.79 7.80
N SER A 209 -1.39 -7.82 8.63
CA SER A 209 -1.44 -7.95 10.08
C SER A 209 -2.91 -8.06 10.51
N GLY A 210 -3.40 -9.28 10.67
CA GLY A 210 -4.74 -9.55 11.18
C GLY A 210 -4.94 -9.00 12.59
N SER A 211 -6.18 -8.57 12.89
CA SER A 211 -6.56 -8.12 14.24
C SER A 211 -6.72 -9.26 15.26
N THR A 212 -6.71 -10.50 14.79
CA THR A 212 -7.10 -11.70 15.56
C THR A 212 -5.92 -12.65 15.82
N GLY A 213 -4.67 -12.17 15.77
CA GLY A 213 -3.48 -12.97 16.10
C GLY A 213 -2.55 -13.17 14.89
N HIS A 214 -2.81 -14.16 14.04
CA HIS A 214 -1.93 -14.45 12.90
C HIS A 214 -2.28 -13.63 11.65
N PRO A 215 -1.28 -13.26 10.82
CA PRO A 215 -1.52 -12.61 9.55
C PRO A 215 -2.40 -13.43 8.60
N LYS A 216 -3.26 -12.75 7.81
CA LYS A 216 -4.12 -13.40 6.82
C LYS A 216 -3.57 -13.16 5.41
N GLY A 217 -3.50 -14.21 4.59
CA GLY A 217 -3.10 -14.11 3.19
C GLY A 217 -4.25 -13.59 2.34
N VAL A 218 -4.09 -12.41 1.74
CA VAL A 218 -5.04 -11.81 0.79
C VAL A 218 -4.76 -12.38 -0.59
N ALA A 219 -5.70 -13.15 -1.15
CA ALA A 219 -5.56 -13.78 -2.46
C ALA A 219 -6.15 -12.87 -3.55
N SER A 220 -5.32 -12.42 -4.49
CA SER A 220 -5.72 -11.59 -5.62
C SER A 220 -5.34 -12.23 -6.95
N CYS A 221 -6.24 -12.16 -7.94
CA CYS A 221 -5.98 -12.64 -9.30
C CYS A 221 -5.36 -11.55 -10.18
N HIS A 222 -4.93 -11.94 -11.38
CA HIS A 222 -4.37 -11.03 -12.36
C HIS A 222 -5.31 -9.86 -12.70
N VAL A 223 -6.60 -10.16 -12.92
CA VAL A 223 -7.60 -9.13 -13.25
C VAL A 223 -7.76 -8.10 -12.13
N ASN A 224 -7.75 -8.52 -10.86
CA ASN A 224 -7.86 -7.59 -9.72
C ASN A 224 -6.71 -6.56 -9.74
N ILE A 225 -5.48 -7.04 -9.92
CA ILE A 225 -4.27 -6.22 -9.90
C ILE A 225 -4.25 -5.27 -11.12
N ILE A 226 -4.47 -5.81 -12.32
CA ILE A 226 -4.46 -5.02 -13.56
C ILE A 226 -5.55 -3.94 -13.54
N SER A 227 -6.73 -4.27 -13.00
CA SER A 227 -7.81 -3.29 -12.84
C SER A 227 -7.39 -2.13 -11.93
N ALA A 228 -6.63 -2.38 -10.87
CA ALA A 228 -6.09 -1.33 -10.02
C ALA A 228 -5.08 -0.44 -10.78
N LEU A 229 -4.18 -1.05 -11.58
CA LEU A 229 -3.20 -0.31 -12.39
C LEU A 229 -3.89 0.61 -13.40
N MET A 230 -4.88 0.10 -14.13
CA MET A 230 -5.64 0.90 -15.11
C MET A 230 -6.49 1.98 -14.46
N SER A 231 -6.96 1.77 -13.22
CA SER A 231 -7.70 2.78 -12.48
C SER A 231 -6.82 3.97 -12.11
N TRP A 232 -5.58 3.75 -11.64
CA TRP A 232 -4.64 4.85 -11.41
C TRP A 232 -4.28 5.61 -12.68
N GLU A 233 -4.14 4.90 -13.81
CA GLU A 233 -3.93 5.50 -15.13
C GLU A 233 -5.11 6.39 -15.52
N LEU A 234 -6.33 5.89 -15.39
CA LEU A 234 -7.55 6.63 -15.66
C LEU A 234 -7.70 7.87 -14.77
N ASP A 235 -7.39 7.75 -13.47
CA ASP A 235 -7.41 8.89 -12.54
C ASP A 235 -6.39 9.98 -12.95
N GLN A 236 -5.19 9.59 -13.41
CA GLN A 236 -4.17 10.53 -13.91
C GLN A 236 -4.62 11.21 -15.21
N LEU A 237 -5.17 10.45 -16.16
CA LEU A 237 -5.71 11.00 -17.41
C LEU A 237 -6.88 11.95 -17.16
N THR A 238 -7.74 11.60 -16.20
CA THR A 238 -8.86 12.45 -15.77
C THR A 238 -8.33 13.76 -15.20
N GLY A 239 -7.37 13.70 -14.29
CA GLY A 239 -6.73 14.89 -13.73
C GLY A 239 -6.05 15.76 -14.79
N ALA A 240 -5.32 15.14 -15.72
CA ALA A 240 -4.68 15.86 -16.83
C ALA A 240 -5.69 16.57 -17.73
N LYS A 241 -6.82 15.92 -18.07
CA LYS A 241 -7.89 16.57 -18.86
C LYS A 241 -8.59 17.71 -18.12
N LEU A 242 -8.77 17.58 -16.82
CA LEU A 242 -9.37 18.64 -16.00
C LEU A 242 -8.45 19.87 -15.90
N LEU A 243 -7.13 19.68 -15.86
CA LEU A 243 -6.15 20.77 -15.87
C LEU A 243 -5.99 21.40 -17.25
N GLY A 244 -6.19 20.64 -18.34
CA GLY A 244 -6.09 21.14 -19.70
C GLY A 244 -4.76 21.85 -19.97
N ASP A 245 -4.81 23.12 -20.39
CA ASP A 245 -3.63 23.94 -20.70
C ASP A 245 -2.81 24.31 -19.46
N ASP A 246 -3.36 24.17 -18.26
CA ASP A 246 -2.67 24.41 -16.98
C ASP A 246 -1.84 23.19 -16.52
N LEU A 247 -1.86 22.09 -17.28
CA LEU A 247 -1.06 20.90 -16.95
C LEU A 247 0.44 21.23 -17.05
N PRO A 248 1.21 21.08 -15.96
CA PRO A 248 2.64 21.35 -16.00
C PRO A 248 3.37 20.41 -16.98
N VAL A 249 4.21 20.99 -17.86
CA VAL A 249 5.08 20.20 -18.72
C VAL A 249 6.20 19.59 -17.88
N PRO A 250 6.38 18.26 -17.88
CA PRO A 250 7.45 17.63 -17.12
C PRO A 250 8.84 18.10 -17.56
N GLU A 251 9.66 18.56 -16.63
CA GLU A 251 11.06 18.97 -16.90
C GLU A 251 12.00 17.76 -17.01
N HIS A 252 11.63 16.64 -16.42
CA HIS A 252 12.43 15.41 -16.35
C HIS A 252 11.61 14.21 -16.81
N PRO A 253 12.26 13.15 -17.36
CA PRO A 253 11.60 11.88 -17.63
C PRO A 253 10.98 11.30 -16.35
N PRO A 254 9.82 10.62 -16.44
CA PRO A 254 9.15 10.07 -15.27
C PRO A 254 10.02 9.10 -14.49
N ALA A 255 10.20 9.35 -13.20
CA ALA A 255 10.98 8.51 -12.28
C ALA A 255 10.31 8.45 -10.90
N THR A 256 10.24 7.26 -10.33
CA THR A 256 9.58 7.01 -9.03
C THR A 256 10.57 6.43 -8.03
N LEU A 257 10.52 6.92 -6.78
CA LEU A 257 11.29 6.34 -5.67
C LEU A 257 10.52 5.18 -5.04
N LEU A 258 11.12 4.00 -5.02
CA LEU A 258 10.62 2.83 -4.31
C LEU A 258 11.28 2.73 -2.93
N ALA A 259 10.66 3.32 -1.93
CA ALA A 259 11.08 3.26 -0.53
C ALA A 259 10.13 2.39 0.33
N VAL A 260 8.88 2.30 -0.09
CA VAL A 260 7.87 1.43 0.55
C VAL A 260 8.19 -0.04 0.27
N PRO A 261 8.07 -0.93 1.28
CA PRO A 261 8.38 -2.34 1.07
C PRO A 261 7.54 -3.00 -0.04
N LEU A 262 8.20 -3.78 -0.89
CA LEU A 262 7.58 -4.51 -1.99
C LEU A 262 6.58 -5.60 -1.55
N PHE A 263 6.69 -6.08 -0.32
CA PHE A 263 5.71 -7.04 0.23
C PHE A 263 4.39 -6.39 0.70
N HIS A 264 4.23 -5.07 0.53
CA HIS A 264 2.96 -4.36 0.68
C HIS A 264 2.38 -3.95 -0.66
N ALA A 265 1.05 -3.97 -0.80
CA ALA A 265 0.37 -3.59 -2.03
C ALA A 265 0.73 -2.16 -2.52
N THR A 266 1.03 -1.22 -1.61
CA THR A 266 1.54 0.10 -2.00
C THR A 266 2.88 -0.02 -2.73
N GLY A 267 3.84 -0.78 -2.20
CA GLY A 267 5.15 -0.96 -2.84
C GLY A 267 5.07 -1.76 -4.14
N SER A 268 4.40 -2.91 -4.11
CA SER A 268 4.32 -3.81 -5.26
C SER A 268 3.37 -3.32 -6.35
N HIS A 269 2.19 -2.79 -6.00
CA HIS A 269 1.18 -2.44 -7.00
C HIS A 269 1.25 -0.95 -7.36
N ALA A 270 1.10 -0.04 -6.37
CA ALA A 270 1.03 1.39 -6.63
C ALA A 270 2.37 2.02 -7.03
N VAL A 271 3.50 1.43 -6.62
CA VAL A 271 4.83 1.94 -7.00
C VAL A 271 5.47 1.09 -8.10
N TYR A 272 5.77 -0.19 -7.86
CA TYR A 272 6.50 -1.02 -8.83
C TYR A 272 5.68 -1.30 -10.09
N LEU A 273 4.52 -1.99 -9.99
CA LEU A 273 3.74 -2.38 -11.16
C LEU A 273 3.20 -1.18 -11.94
N ALA A 274 2.76 -0.12 -11.25
CA ALA A 274 2.35 1.13 -11.91
C ALA A 274 3.52 1.79 -12.64
N SER A 275 4.75 1.78 -12.09
CA SER A 275 5.93 2.28 -12.79
C SER A 275 6.26 1.44 -14.02
N TYR A 276 6.16 0.10 -13.93
CA TYR A 276 6.38 -0.79 -15.06
C TYR A 276 5.39 -0.52 -16.21
N ARG A 277 4.08 -0.46 -15.90
CA ARG A 277 3.04 -0.19 -16.88
C ARG A 277 3.25 1.15 -17.62
N HIS A 278 3.67 2.19 -16.91
CA HIS A 278 3.85 3.53 -17.48
C HIS A 278 5.26 3.80 -18.01
N GLN A 279 6.10 2.79 -18.12
CA GLN A 279 7.52 2.91 -18.52
C GLN A 279 8.27 4.01 -17.74
N ARG A 280 8.05 4.07 -16.42
CA ARG A 280 8.75 4.99 -15.52
C ARG A 280 9.99 4.32 -14.95
N LYS A 281 11.08 5.10 -14.87
CA LYS A 281 12.26 4.69 -14.13
C LYS A 281 11.91 4.45 -12.66
N LEU A 282 12.25 3.28 -12.11
CA LEU A 282 12.06 2.91 -10.73
C LEU A 282 13.40 2.90 -10.01
N VAL A 283 13.58 3.80 -9.03
CA VAL A 283 14.78 3.87 -8.19
C VAL A 283 14.48 3.23 -6.86
N SER A 284 15.11 2.10 -6.57
CA SER A 284 14.83 1.28 -5.38
C SER A 284 15.83 1.57 -4.27
N MET A 285 15.32 1.71 -3.04
CA MET A 285 16.10 1.76 -1.79
C MET A 285 15.96 0.45 -1.03
N TYR A 286 17.04 -0.01 -0.41
CA TYR A 286 17.03 -1.20 0.46
C TYR A 286 16.01 -1.08 1.60
N LYS A 287 16.03 0.03 2.30
CA LYS A 287 15.11 0.42 3.39
C LYS A 287 14.95 1.94 3.41
N TRP A 288 13.91 2.43 4.09
CA TRP A 288 13.70 3.86 4.23
C TRP A 288 14.82 4.54 5.01
N ASP A 289 15.35 5.60 4.44
CA ASP A 289 16.24 6.60 5.05
C ASP A 289 16.01 7.93 4.34
N ALA A 290 15.64 8.99 5.06
CA ALA A 290 15.24 10.26 4.47
C ALA A 290 16.43 10.99 3.80
N ALA A 291 17.64 10.89 4.35
CA ALA A 291 18.83 11.52 3.78
C ALA A 291 19.28 10.82 2.47
N GLU A 292 19.25 9.48 2.46
CA GLU A 292 19.50 8.70 1.24
C GLU A 292 18.41 8.99 0.18
N ALA A 293 17.13 9.10 0.59
CA ALA A 293 16.04 9.45 -0.31
C ALA A 293 16.27 10.82 -0.98
N ALA A 294 16.66 11.84 -0.20
CA ALA A 294 16.99 13.16 -0.74
C ALA A 294 18.17 13.12 -1.73
N GLU A 295 19.19 12.30 -1.45
CA GLU A 295 20.31 12.08 -2.38
C GLU A 295 19.87 11.42 -3.68
N LEU A 296 19.06 10.38 -3.61
CA LEU A 296 18.55 9.70 -4.79
C LEU A 296 17.62 10.58 -5.61
N ILE A 297 16.78 11.42 -4.98
CA ILE A 297 15.92 12.37 -5.68
C ILE A 297 16.74 13.34 -6.50
N GLU A 298 17.78 13.95 -5.92
CA GLU A 298 18.70 14.85 -6.63
C GLU A 298 19.45 14.14 -7.76
N LYS A 299 20.10 13.00 -7.44
CA LYS A 299 20.98 12.25 -8.36
C LYS A 299 20.20 11.68 -9.55
N GLU A 300 19.07 11.07 -9.29
CA GLU A 300 18.29 10.36 -10.30
C GLU A 300 17.15 11.20 -10.89
N ARG A 301 17.00 12.47 -10.48
CA ARG A 301 15.91 13.37 -10.91
C ARG A 301 14.54 12.72 -10.76
N ILE A 302 14.27 12.22 -9.55
CA ILE A 302 13.01 11.54 -9.24
C ILE A 302 11.88 12.54 -9.28
N THR A 303 10.79 12.19 -9.99
CA THR A 303 9.63 13.06 -10.20
C THR A 303 8.44 12.71 -9.31
N SER A 304 8.41 11.49 -8.74
CA SER A 304 7.29 11.01 -7.95
C SER A 304 7.76 10.25 -6.70
N PHE A 305 7.19 10.60 -5.55
CA PHE A 305 7.37 9.88 -4.29
C PHE A 305 6.01 9.53 -3.69
N ILE A 306 5.68 8.24 -3.70
CA ILE A 306 4.42 7.68 -3.18
C ILE A 306 4.74 6.82 -1.96
N ALA A 307 4.34 7.32 -0.77
CA ALA A 307 4.66 6.68 0.49
C ALA A 307 3.63 7.06 1.60
N PRO A 308 3.57 6.31 2.72
CA PRO A 308 2.75 6.67 3.86
C PRO A 308 3.12 8.04 4.44
N ALA A 309 2.19 8.64 5.17
CA ALA A 309 2.31 9.98 5.75
C ALA A 309 3.60 10.18 6.56
N ALA A 310 4.07 9.15 7.28
CA ALA A 310 5.32 9.20 8.02
C ALA A 310 6.54 9.45 7.14
N MET A 311 6.72 8.64 6.08
CA MET A 311 7.88 8.77 5.18
C MET A 311 7.86 10.10 4.43
N THR A 312 6.68 10.57 4.00
CA THR A 312 6.57 11.89 3.35
C THR A 312 6.82 13.03 4.34
N GLY A 313 6.44 12.88 5.61
CA GLY A 313 6.77 13.82 6.68
C GLY A 313 8.27 13.86 6.97
N ASP A 314 8.92 12.69 7.04
CA ASP A 314 10.39 12.60 7.20
C ASP A 314 11.11 13.32 6.05
N LEU A 315 10.63 13.15 4.79
CA LEU A 315 11.23 13.84 3.64
C LEU A 315 11.01 15.36 3.70
N VAL A 316 9.86 15.85 4.16
CA VAL A 316 9.59 17.29 4.43
C VAL A 316 10.58 17.82 5.45
N ASN A 317 10.79 17.09 6.55
CA ASN A 317 11.76 17.48 7.59
C ASN A 317 13.20 17.49 7.03
N GLU A 318 13.58 16.48 6.25
CA GLU A 318 14.90 16.39 5.63
C GLU A 318 15.12 17.53 4.62
N ALA A 319 14.11 17.92 3.85
CA ALA A 319 14.19 19.03 2.91
C ALA A 319 14.57 20.36 3.57
N SER A 320 14.19 20.57 4.84
CA SER A 320 14.57 21.76 5.62
C SER A 320 16.01 21.72 6.16
N ARG A 321 16.62 20.53 6.19
CA ARG A 321 17.97 20.28 6.75
C ARG A 321 19.05 20.10 5.69
N THR A 322 18.63 19.75 4.46
CA THR A 322 19.54 19.48 3.34
C THR A 322 19.65 20.66 2.39
N ASN A 323 20.79 20.76 1.70
CA ASN A 323 20.97 21.68 0.57
C ASN A 323 20.78 20.98 -0.79
N ARG A 324 20.25 19.75 -0.81
CA ARG A 324 20.05 18.99 -2.03
C ARG A 324 18.92 19.56 -2.87
N ASP A 325 19.03 19.42 -4.18
CA ASP A 325 18.01 19.84 -5.12
C ASP A 325 16.89 18.81 -5.24
N LEU A 326 15.77 19.06 -4.57
CA LEU A 326 14.56 18.25 -4.62
C LEU A 326 13.51 18.78 -5.62
N SER A 327 13.86 19.76 -6.44
CA SER A 327 12.93 20.46 -7.36
C SER A 327 12.43 19.61 -8.52
N SER A 328 12.99 18.41 -8.73
CA SER A 328 12.50 17.44 -9.71
C SER A 328 11.17 16.79 -9.29
N LEU A 329 10.81 16.80 -7.99
CA LEU A 329 9.56 16.25 -7.51
C LEU A 329 8.36 17.03 -8.07
N ALA A 330 7.50 16.33 -8.80
CA ALA A 330 6.22 16.81 -9.32
C ALA A 330 5.03 16.26 -8.54
N THR A 331 5.21 15.13 -7.85
CA THR A 331 4.17 14.50 -7.02
C THR A 331 4.78 13.96 -5.73
N VAL A 332 4.21 14.37 -4.60
CA VAL A 332 4.48 13.80 -3.28
C VAL A 332 3.15 13.37 -2.68
N GLY A 333 2.94 12.08 -2.52
CA GLY A 333 1.66 11.58 -2.11
C GLY A 333 1.73 10.21 -1.47
N GLY A 334 0.59 9.59 -1.32
CA GLY A 334 0.53 8.24 -0.82
C GLY A 334 -0.82 7.83 -0.27
N GLY A 335 -0.79 6.72 0.42
CA GLY A 335 -1.94 6.11 1.05
C GLY A 335 -1.48 5.10 2.10
N GLY A 336 -2.41 4.29 2.57
CA GLY A 336 -2.11 3.23 3.53
C GLY A 336 -2.07 3.68 5.00
N ALA A 337 -2.10 4.98 5.27
CA ALA A 337 -2.31 5.58 6.59
C ALA A 337 -3.01 6.94 6.43
N PRO A 338 -3.81 7.37 7.41
CA PRO A 338 -4.39 8.70 7.43
C PRO A 338 -3.29 9.77 7.38
N ARG A 339 -3.61 10.91 6.77
CA ARG A 339 -2.74 12.09 6.72
C ARG A 339 -3.48 13.28 7.34
N ALA A 340 -2.86 13.92 8.32
CA ALA A 340 -3.42 15.13 8.91
C ALA A 340 -3.43 16.29 7.87
N PRO A 341 -4.46 17.15 7.88
CA PRO A 341 -4.53 18.31 6.97
C PRO A 341 -3.27 19.20 6.98
N GLU A 342 -2.64 19.36 8.14
CA GLU A 342 -1.39 20.12 8.26
C GLU A 342 -0.24 19.51 7.45
N GLN A 343 -0.13 18.18 7.41
CA GLN A 343 0.89 17.50 6.61
C GLN A 343 0.69 17.69 5.10
N VAL A 344 -0.55 17.90 4.63
CA VAL A 344 -0.85 18.24 3.23
C VAL A 344 -0.30 19.62 2.89
N ARG A 345 -0.58 20.61 3.74
CA ARG A 345 -0.06 21.98 3.59
C ARG A 345 1.47 22.04 3.65
N ASN A 346 2.07 21.25 4.54
CA ASN A 346 3.54 21.18 4.66
C ASN A 346 4.22 20.61 3.40
N ILE A 347 3.60 19.66 2.71
CA ILE A 347 4.11 19.15 1.42
C ILE A 347 4.09 20.28 0.38
N GLU A 348 2.97 20.99 0.23
CA GLU A 348 2.85 22.10 -0.72
C GLU A 348 3.84 23.22 -0.41
N ALA A 349 3.97 23.62 0.86
CA ALA A 349 4.89 24.67 1.28
C ALA A 349 6.37 24.30 1.07
N THR A 350 6.72 23.01 1.17
CA THR A 350 8.11 22.53 1.08
C THR A 350 8.54 22.30 -0.36
N PHE A 351 7.68 21.71 -1.19
CA PHE A 351 8.02 21.31 -2.56
C PHE A 351 7.25 22.17 -3.56
N ALA A 352 7.87 23.28 -4.00
CA ALA A 352 7.22 24.32 -4.80
C ALA A 352 6.57 23.83 -6.12
N LYS A 353 6.99 22.68 -6.66
CA LYS A 353 6.45 22.09 -7.91
C LYS A 353 5.65 20.82 -7.65
N ALA A 354 5.68 20.25 -6.44
CA ALA A 354 5.03 18.99 -6.16
C ALA A 354 3.58 19.20 -5.70
N LEU A 355 2.67 18.52 -6.36
CA LEU A 355 1.29 18.46 -5.96
C LEU A 355 1.09 17.34 -4.93
N PRO A 356 0.46 17.63 -3.77
CA PRO A 356 0.11 16.61 -2.81
C PRO A 356 -0.99 15.71 -3.37
N SER A 357 -0.92 14.41 -3.03
CA SER A 357 -1.98 13.47 -3.39
C SER A 357 -2.17 12.43 -2.29
N THR A 358 -3.36 11.86 -2.23
CA THR A 358 -3.66 10.72 -1.36
C THR A 358 -4.75 9.84 -1.96
N GLY A 359 -4.96 8.67 -1.35
CA GLY A 359 -6.07 7.80 -1.65
C GLY A 359 -6.30 6.84 -0.49
N TRP A 360 -7.54 6.38 -0.36
CA TRP A 360 -7.88 5.27 0.49
C TRP A 360 -7.93 3.99 -0.34
N GLY A 361 -7.37 2.94 0.21
CA GLY A 361 -7.38 1.60 -0.34
C GLY A 361 -6.75 0.64 0.66
N MET A 362 -6.92 -0.64 0.44
CA MET A 362 -6.42 -1.69 1.32
C MET A 362 -5.84 -2.84 0.50
N THR A 363 -5.16 -3.77 1.13
CA THR A 363 -4.58 -4.94 0.43
C THR A 363 -5.68 -5.72 -0.30
N GLU A 364 -6.84 -5.84 0.33
CA GLU A 364 -8.05 -6.52 -0.18
C GLU A 364 -8.67 -5.84 -1.41
N THR A 365 -8.29 -4.61 -1.72
CA THR A 365 -8.69 -3.89 -2.95
C THR A 365 -7.51 -3.63 -3.90
N ASN A 366 -6.38 -4.30 -3.68
CA ASN A 366 -5.13 -4.11 -4.44
C ASN A 366 -4.62 -2.66 -4.39
N ALA A 367 -4.75 -2.02 -3.21
CA ALA A 367 -4.35 -0.65 -2.89
C ALA A 367 -5.13 0.45 -3.64
N ILE A 368 -6.22 0.12 -4.35
CA ILE A 368 -7.12 1.09 -4.98
C ILE A 368 -8.43 1.19 -4.22
N GLY A 369 -9.07 2.35 -4.26
CA GLY A 369 -10.37 2.63 -3.66
C GLY A 369 -10.84 4.01 -4.08
N THR A 370 -10.25 5.03 -3.48
CA THR A 370 -10.49 6.44 -3.81
C THR A 370 -9.19 7.17 -4.07
N GLY A 371 -9.27 8.32 -4.75
CA GLY A 371 -8.11 9.17 -4.99
C GLY A 371 -8.47 10.66 -5.03
N ILE A 372 -7.52 11.49 -4.58
CA ILE A 372 -7.57 12.96 -4.64
C ILE A 372 -6.16 13.51 -4.78
N GLY A 373 -5.99 14.63 -5.49
CA GLY A 373 -4.69 15.26 -5.64
C GLY A 373 -4.78 16.72 -6.07
N GLY A 374 -3.64 17.40 -6.04
CA GLY A 374 -3.51 18.79 -6.44
C GLY A 374 -4.37 19.76 -5.64
N MET A 375 -4.94 20.76 -6.32
CA MET A 375 -5.76 21.80 -5.69
C MET A 375 -6.99 21.23 -4.99
N ASP A 376 -7.63 20.20 -5.58
CA ASP A 376 -8.79 19.53 -4.95
C ASP A 376 -8.46 18.94 -3.58
N TYR A 377 -7.23 18.40 -3.42
CA TYR A 377 -6.77 17.90 -2.13
C TYR A 377 -6.40 19.03 -1.15
N LEU A 378 -5.85 20.13 -1.64
CA LEU A 378 -5.58 21.32 -0.81
C LEU A 378 -6.88 21.96 -0.28
N ASP A 379 -7.94 21.96 -1.11
CA ASP A 379 -9.27 22.43 -0.71
C ASP A 379 -9.99 21.49 0.27
N ARG A 380 -9.71 20.18 0.19
CA ARG A 380 -10.32 19.12 1.00
C ARG A 380 -9.28 18.21 1.68
N PRO A 381 -8.39 18.76 2.52
CA PRO A 381 -7.23 18.02 3.02
C PRO A 381 -7.57 16.86 3.98
N ALA A 382 -8.80 16.79 4.49
CA ALA A 382 -9.31 15.70 5.31
C ALA A 382 -9.95 14.57 4.48
N SER A 383 -10.18 14.78 3.18
CA SER A 383 -10.81 13.77 2.32
C SER A 383 -9.81 12.73 1.84
N SER A 384 -10.29 11.51 1.70
CA SER A 384 -9.58 10.42 1.02
C SER A 384 -9.89 10.37 -0.49
N GLY A 385 -10.67 11.32 -1.02
CA GLY A 385 -10.98 11.44 -2.43
C GLY A 385 -12.27 10.76 -2.87
N ARG A 386 -12.47 10.66 -4.19
CA ARG A 386 -13.63 10.05 -4.82
C ARG A 386 -13.33 8.67 -5.36
N CYS A 387 -14.36 7.83 -5.42
CA CYS A 387 -14.25 6.44 -5.87
C CYS A 387 -13.67 6.31 -7.29
N SER A 388 -12.80 5.32 -7.48
CA SER A 388 -12.32 4.92 -8.80
C SER A 388 -13.45 4.31 -9.65
N ALA A 389 -13.39 4.51 -10.97
CA ALA A 389 -14.50 4.21 -11.89
C ALA A 389 -14.92 2.72 -11.93
N VAL A 390 -14.04 1.79 -11.56
CA VAL A 390 -14.33 0.33 -11.53
C VAL A 390 -14.83 -0.17 -10.18
N LEU A 391 -15.00 0.74 -9.22
CA LEU A 391 -15.42 0.43 -7.86
C LEU A 391 -16.71 1.17 -7.51
N GLU A 392 -17.42 0.61 -6.56
CA GLU A 392 -18.58 1.24 -5.96
C GLU A 392 -18.40 1.24 -4.44
N LEU A 393 -18.77 2.36 -3.81
CA LEU A 393 -18.72 2.54 -2.36
C LEU A 393 -20.13 2.74 -1.82
N LYS A 394 -20.38 2.21 -0.63
CA LYS A 394 -21.55 2.52 0.19
C LYS A 394 -21.16 2.64 1.65
N VAL A 395 -21.87 3.49 2.37
CA VAL A 395 -21.82 3.55 3.83
C VAL A 395 -23.12 2.93 4.35
N ILE A 396 -23.03 1.99 5.29
CA ILE A 396 -24.19 1.24 5.80
C ILE A 396 -24.29 1.37 7.32
N ASP A 397 -25.53 1.25 7.82
CA ASP A 397 -25.83 1.13 9.25
C ASP A 397 -25.55 -0.30 9.77
N ALA A 398 -25.70 -0.51 11.09
CA ALA A 398 -25.53 -1.81 11.71
C ALA A 398 -26.54 -2.90 11.22
N ARG A 399 -27.61 -2.50 10.51
CA ARG A 399 -28.60 -3.40 9.92
C ARG A 399 -28.32 -3.70 8.44
N GLY A 400 -27.27 -3.08 7.86
CA GLY A 400 -26.92 -3.22 6.45
C GLY A 400 -27.65 -2.26 5.51
N ASN A 401 -28.43 -1.29 6.02
CA ASN A 401 -29.10 -0.31 5.17
C ASN A 401 -28.12 0.79 4.74
N ALA A 402 -28.19 1.21 3.46
CA ALA A 402 -27.40 2.33 2.96
C ALA A 402 -27.79 3.63 3.67
N LEU A 403 -26.79 4.40 4.08
CA LEU A 403 -26.94 5.69 4.73
C LEU A 403 -26.85 6.83 3.70
N PRO A 404 -27.59 7.93 3.92
CA PRO A 404 -27.48 9.13 3.09
C PRO A 404 -26.14 9.85 3.27
N ALA A 405 -25.84 10.77 2.35
CA ALA A 405 -24.64 11.60 2.41
C ALA A 405 -24.51 12.33 3.77
N GLY A 406 -23.31 12.36 4.32
CA GLY A 406 -22.96 12.97 5.62
C GLY A 406 -23.19 12.08 6.84
N GLU A 407 -23.89 10.97 6.72
CA GLU A 407 -24.09 10.04 7.84
C GLU A 407 -22.95 9.03 7.95
N ARG A 408 -22.52 8.76 9.19
CA ARG A 408 -21.39 7.87 9.50
C ARG A 408 -21.87 6.43 9.67
N GLY A 409 -21.15 5.50 9.06
CA GLY A 409 -21.41 4.08 9.16
C GLY A 409 -20.26 3.24 8.65
N GLU A 410 -20.44 1.94 8.51
CA GLU A 410 -19.41 1.05 7.95
C GLU A 410 -19.30 1.25 6.45
N LEU A 411 -18.07 1.45 5.97
CA LEU A 411 -17.77 1.50 4.54
C LEU A 411 -17.74 0.08 3.97
N ILE A 412 -18.49 -0.12 2.89
CA ILE A 412 -18.44 -1.34 2.07
C ILE A 412 -18.08 -1.00 0.63
N ILE A 413 -17.41 -1.92 -0.04
CA ILE A 413 -16.90 -1.73 -1.40
C ILE A 413 -17.14 -2.96 -2.27
N ARG A 414 -17.39 -2.74 -3.57
CA ARG A 414 -17.39 -3.81 -4.58
C ARG A 414 -16.73 -3.34 -5.87
N GLY A 415 -16.29 -4.29 -6.69
CA GLY A 415 -15.78 -4.04 -8.04
C GLY A 415 -14.61 -4.95 -8.40
N THR A 416 -14.05 -4.72 -9.57
CA THR A 416 -13.08 -5.60 -10.21
C THR A 416 -11.78 -5.77 -9.43
N SER A 417 -11.32 -4.74 -8.71
CA SER A 417 -10.08 -4.83 -7.94
C SER A 417 -10.25 -5.45 -6.54
N VAL A 418 -11.46 -5.84 -6.15
CA VAL A 418 -11.71 -6.52 -4.88
C VAL A 418 -11.20 -7.96 -4.96
N PHE A 419 -10.44 -8.37 -3.98
CA PHE A 419 -9.75 -9.66 -3.89
C PHE A 419 -10.70 -10.86 -3.96
N ARG A 420 -10.14 -12.06 -4.21
CA ARG A 420 -10.92 -13.31 -4.17
C ARG A 420 -11.45 -13.59 -2.75
N GLY A 421 -10.60 -13.48 -1.76
CA GLY A 421 -10.84 -13.76 -0.36
C GLY A 421 -9.55 -14.04 0.39
N TYR A 422 -9.66 -14.28 1.68
CA TYR A 422 -8.54 -14.72 2.51
C TYR A 422 -8.23 -16.20 2.28
N TRP A 423 -6.94 -16.48 2.09
CA TRP A 423 -6.41 -17.82 1.82
C TRP A 423 -6.70 -18.78 2.97
N ASN A 424 -7.33 -19.91 2.67
CA ASN A 424 -7.69 -20.94 3.65
C ASN A 424 -8.49 -20.42 4.87
N ARG A 425 -9.35 -19.41 4.70
CA ARG A 425 -10.16 -18.78 5.76
C ARG A 425 -11.64 -18.68 5.37
N PRO A 426 -12.35 -19.82 5.28
CA PRO A 426 -13.76 -19.79 4.82
C PRO A 426 -14.67 -18.97 5.74
N ASP A 427 -14.48 -19.04 7.07
CA ASP A 427 -15.30 -18.30 8.04
C ASP A 427 -15.05 -16.80 7.94
N ASP A 428 -13.77 -16.36 7.88
CA ASP A 428 -13.42 -14.96 7.65
C ASP A 428 -13.98 -14.43 6.33
N ASN A 429 -14.01 -15.26 5.29
CA ASN A 429 -14.56 -14.88 3.99
C ASN A 429 -16.08 -14.70 4.06
N ALA A 430 -16.80 -15.59 4.77
CA ALA A 430 -18.24 -15.49 4.97
C ALA A 430 -18.61 -14.18 5.71
N ASP A 431 -17.80 -13.78 6.69
CA ASP A 431 -18.02 -12.54 7.45
C ASP A 431 -17.63 -11.28 6.65
N THR A 432 -16.67 -11.41 5.71
CA THR A 432 -16.16 -10.27 4.95
C THR A 432 -17.10 -9.84 3.83
N PHE A 433 -17.81 -10.77 3.18
CA PHE A 433 -18.66 -10.44 2.05
C PHE A 433 -20.14 -10.40 2.41
N VAL A 434 -20.79 -9.27 2.08
CA VAL A 434 -22.25 -9.09 2.18
C VAL A 434 -22.86 -9.35 0.80
N ASP A 435 -23.95 -10.11 0.75
CA ASP A 435 -24.66 -10.44 -0.50
C ASP A 435 -23.70 -11.01 -1.58
N GLU A 436 -22.65 -11.74 -1.15
CA GLU A 436 -21.63 -12.37 -1.99
C GLU A 436 -20.82 -11.40 -2.88
N SER A 437 -21.10 -10.10 -2.89
CA SER A 437 -20.48 -9.13 -3.79
C SER A 437 -19.87 -7.91 -3.11
N TRP A 438 -20.42 -7.44 -2.01
CA TRP A 438 -19.93 -6.30 -1.26
C TRP A 438 -18.98 -6.73 -0.14
N MET A 439 -17.79 -6.17 -0.15
CA MET A 439 -16.78 -6.41 0.89
C MET A 439 -16.92 -5.38 2.01
N ARG A 440 -17.00 -5.84 3.26
CA ARG A 440 -16.86 -5.02 4.46
C ARG A 440 -15.41 -4.61 4.62
N THR A 441 -15.16 -3.32 4.80
CA THR A 441 -13.80 -2.79 4.96
C THR A 441 -13.35 -2.76 6.42
N GLY A 442 -14.30 -2.75 7.35
CA GLY A 442 -14.04 -2.50 8.76
C GLY A 442 -13.65 -1.06 9.07
N ASP A 443 -13.79 -0.15 8.10
CA ASP A 443 -13.61 1.28 8.30
C ASP A 443 -14.96 1.96 8.55
N VAL A 444 -15.00 2.89 9.51
CA VAL A 444 -16.11 3.84 9.68
C VAL A 444 -15.83 5.07 8.84
N ALA A 445 -16.79 5.44 8.01
CA ALA A 445 -16.65 6.55 7.08
C ALA A 445 -17.99 7.26 6.84
N TYR A 446 -17.93 8.36 6.10
CA TYR A 446 -19.08 8.98 5.44
C TYR A 446 -18.69 9.46 4.05
N LEU A 447 -19.69 9.58 3.18
CA LEU A 447 -19.56 10.24 1.87
C LEU A 447 -20.27 11.59 1.97
N ASP A 448 -19.65 12.65 1.44
CA ASP A 448 -20.36 13.92 1.33
C ASP A 448 -21.31 13.96 0.11
N ALA A 449 -22.00 15.07 -0.10
CA ALA A 449 -22.94 15.24 -1.21
C ALA A 449 -22.27 15.21 -2.60
N ASP A 450 -20.96 15.50 -2.66
CA ASP A 450 -20.15 15.48 -3.89
C ASP A 450 -19.45 14.13 -4.12
N GLY A 451 -19.69 13.14 -3.24
CA GLY A 451 -19.13 11.78 -3.32
C GLY A 451 -17.71 11.65 -2.82
N TYR A 452 -17.19 12.62 -2.08
CA TYR A 452 -15.90 12.50 -1.40
C TYR A 452 -15.99 11.63 -0.16
N LEU A 453 -15.04 10.72 -0.02
CA LEU A 453 -14.91 9.81 1.12
C LEU A 453 -14.12 10.49 2.25
N PHE A 454 -14.65 10.35 3.46
CA PHE A 454 -13.98 10.74 4.70
C PHE A 454 -13.91 9.54 5.64
N ILE A 455 -12.71 9.04 5.88
CA ILE A 455 -12.47 7.96 6.85
C ILE A 455 -12.47 8.56 8.25
N VAL A 456 -13.28 8.00 9.13
CA VAL A 456 -13.35 8.42 10.54
C VAL A 456 -12.36 7.63 11.37
N ASP A 457 -12.42 6.29 11.31
CA ASP A 457 -11.51 5.36 11.98
C ASP A 457 -11.79 3.91 11.54
N ARG A 458 -11.05 2.96 12.12
CA ARG A 458 -11.40 1.53 12.12
C ARG A 458 -12.49 1.25 13.14
N ILE A 459 -13.44 0.37 12.83
CA ILE A 459 -14.53 -0.01 13.75
C ILE A 459 -13.97 -0.45 15.12
N LYS A 460 -12.89 -1.22 15.11
CA LYS A 460 -12.23 -1.77 16.30
C LYS A 460 -11.29 -0.81 17.02
N ASP A 461 -10.95 0.33 16.41
CA ASP A 461 -10.06 1.33 16.99
C ASP A 461 -10.82 2.56 17.52
N LEU A 462 -12.16 2.64 17.29
CA LEU A 462 -13.01 3.66 17.90
C LEU A 462 -12.96 3.59 19.41
N VAL A 463 -12.89 4.76 20.05
CA VAL A 463 -13.07 4.86 21.50
C VAL A 463 -14.56 5.00 21.81
N ILE A 464 -15.14 4.01 22.50
CA ILE A 464 -16.56 3.98 22.87
C ILE A 464 -16.73 4.52 24.27
N ARG A 465 -16.93 5.82 24.39
CA ARG A 465 -17.00 6.54 25.68
C ARG A 465 -18.42 6.92 26.04
N GLY A 466 -19.04 6.18 26.96
CA GLY A 466 -20.40 6.48 27.43
C GLY A 466 -21.46 6.43 26.33
N GLY A 467 -21.27 5.61 25.32
CA GLY A 467 -22.13 5.49 24.15
C GLY A 467 -21.76 6.39 22.96
N GLU A 468 -20.79 7.30 23.15
CA GLU A 468 -20.25 8.13 22.05
C GLU A 468 -19.10 7.43 21.35
N ASN A 469 -19.13 7.39 20.02
CA ASN A 469 -18.07 6.83 19.17
C ASN A 469 -17.08 7.96 18.81
N ILE A 470 -15.88 7.89 19.34
CA ILE A 470 -14.83 8.88 19.10
C ILE A 470 -13.81 8.28 18.14
N GLY A 471 -13.63 8.92 16.98
CA GLY A 471 -12.57 8.55 16.02
C GLY A 471 -11.21 9.02 16.55
N CYS A 472 -10.26 8.08 16.64
CA CYS A 472 -8.88 8.42 17.06
C CYS A 472 -8.24 9.38 16.08
N GLY A 473 -8.49 9.23 14.78
CA GLY A 473 -7.91 10.10 13.73
C GLY A 473 -8.29 11.58 13.88
N GLU A 474 -9.51 11.89 14.35
CA GLU A 474 -9.93 13.28 14.63
C GLU A 474 -9.11 13.90 15.76
N VAL A 475 -8.85 13.11 16.81
CA VAL A 475 -8.05 13.57 17.97
C VAL A 475 -6.56 13.64 17.61
N GLU A 476 -6.04 12.67 16.86
CA GLU A 476 -4.67 12.68 16.33
C GLU A 476 -4.42 13.91 15.45
N ALA A 477 -5.37 14.25 14.58
CA ALA A 477 -5.27 15.44 13.72
C ALA A 477 -5.22 16.74 14.56
N ALA A 478 -6.05 16.86 15.58
CA ALA A 478 -6.05 18.04 16.47
C ALA A 478 -4.75 18.14 17.29
N LEU A 479 -4.19 17.02 17.74
CA LEU A 479 -2.89 16.97 18.42
C LEU A 479 -1.75 17.44 17.51
N LEU A 480 -1.75 16.99 16.24
CA LEU A 480 -0.72 17.33 15.26
C LEU A 480 -0.78 18.79 14.77
N GLU A 481 -1.86 19.53 15.04
CA GLU A 481 -1.90 20.98 14.83
C GLU A 481 -1.11 21.75 15.90
N HIS A 482 -0.75 21.12 17.02
CA HIS A 482 0.03 21.78 18.06
C HIS A 482 1.50 21.91 17.62
N PRO A 483 2.11 23.11 17.66
CA PRO A 483 3.42 23.39 17.05
C PRO A 483 4.59 22.57 17.61
N LEU A 484 4.47 21.99 18.79
CA LEU A 484 5.51 21.16 19.40
C LEU A 484 5.32 19.66 19.10
N ILE A 485 4.13 19.20 18.69
CA ILE A 485 3.83 17.78 18.53
C ILE A 485 4.16 17.34 17.09
N GLN A 486 5.06 16.38 16.97
CA GLN A 486 5.51 15.82 15.70
C GLN A 486 4.75 14.55 15.33
N GLU A 487 4.42 13.73 16.35
CA GLU A 487 3.68 12.48 16.18
C GLU A 487 2.64 12.31 17.28
N ALA A 488 1.51 11.70 16.93
CA ALA A 488 0.45 11.39 17.86
C ALA A 488 -0.18 10.03 17.54
N SER A 489 -0.54 9.30 18.58
CA SER A 489 -1.30 8.06 18.48
C SER A 489 -2.37 8.05 19.57
N VAL A 490 -3.62 7.91 19.17
CA VAL A 490 -4.80 7.94 20.06
C VAL A 490 -5.44 6.55 20.10
N TYR A 491 -5.90 6.13 21.28
CA TYR A 491 -6.48 4.80 21.49
C TYR A 491 -7.38 4.78 22.73
N ALA A 492 -8.18 3.71 22.82
CA ALA A 492 -9.07 3.49 23.95
C ALA A 492 -8.31 3.01 25.19
N ILE A 493 -8.58 3.60 26.35
CA ILE A 493 -8.16 3.15 27.66
C ILE A 493 -9.40 2.69 28.42
N PRO A 494 -9.41 1.52 29.10
CA PRO A 494 -10.55 1.08 29.91
C PRO A 494 -10.92 2.11 30.99
N ASP A 495 -12.22 2.39 31.12
CA ASP A 495 -12.79 3.31 32.13
C ASP A 495 -14.00 2.65 32.84
N GLU A 496 -13.94 2.55 34.17
CA GLU A 496 -14.97 1.84 34.94
C GLU A 496 -16.39 2.46 34.78
N ARG A 497 -16.48 3.75 34.56
CA ARG A 497 -17.77 4.48 34.50
C ARG A 497 -18.32 4.61 33.09
N LEU A 498 -17.47 4.85 32.11
CA LEU A 498 -17.87 5.17 30.75
C LEU A 498 -17.54 4.07 29.73
N GLY A 499 -17.00 2.93 30.20
CA GLY A 499 -16.51 1.84 29.37
C GLY A 499 -15.08 2.13 28.88
N GLU A 500 -14.91 3.22 28.16
CA GLU A 500 -13.60 3.65 27.66
C GLU A 500 -13.38 5.15 27.85
N ALA A 501 -12.11 5.53 27.90
CA ALA A 501 -11.62 6.91 27.86
C ALA A 501 -10.61 7.08 26.72
N VAL A 502 -10.43 8.32 26.26
CA VAL A 502 -9.44 8.65 25.25
C VAL A 502 -8.06 8.70 25.89
N GLY A 503 -7.13 7.88 25.43
CA GLY A 503 -5.71 7.95 25.73
C GLY A 503 -4.92 8.40 24.50
N ALA A 504 -3.81 9.10 24.70
CA ALA A 504 -2.92 9.54 23.63
C ALA A 504 -1.45 9.42 24.04
N THR A 505 -0.62 8.91 23.13
CA THR A 505 0.84 9.03 23.19
C THR A 505 1.30 10.00 22.12
N ILE A 506 2.09 11.01 22.51
CA ILE A 506 2.67 12.00 21.61
C ILE A 506 4.20 11.88 21.59
N TYR A 507 4.80 12.31 20.49
CA TYR A 507 6.23 12.58 20.40
C TYR A 507 6.43 14.07 20.10
N ALA A 508 7.27 14.71 20.91
CA ALA A 508 7.68 16.10 20.78
C ALA A 508 9.13 16.23 21.27
N GLU A 509 9.95 17.03 20.59
CA GLU A 509 11.36 17.27 20.99
C GLU A 509 11.49 18.06 22.29
N ALA A 510 10.46 18.83 22.65
CA ALA A 510 10.38 19.59 23.90
C ALA A 510 9.21 19.08 24.76
N SER A 511 9.30 19.30 26.06
CA SER A 511 8.20 18.97 26.97
C SER A 511 6.95 19.78 26.62
N VAL A 512 5.82 19.14 26.52
CA VAL A 512 4.50 19.73 26.27
C VAL A 512 3.78 19.88 27.60
N ASP A 513 3.39 21.11 27.94
CA ASP A 513 2.58 21.36 29.14
C ASP A 513 1.15 20.85 28.90
N GLU A 514 0.68 19.98 29.79
CA GLU A 514 -0.63 19.34 29.65
C GLU A 514 -1.79 20.34 29.78
N THR A 515 -1.64 21.37 30.59
CA THR A 515 -2.68 22.42 30.80
C THR A 515 -2.82 23.27 29.53
N ASP A 516 -1.70 23.67 28.95
CA ASP A 516 -1.66 24.44 27.72
C ASP A 516 -2.21 23.61 26.55
N LEU A 517 -1.82 22.32 26.45
CA LEU A 517 -2.34 21.42 25.45
C LEU A 517 -3.85 21.21 25.58
N ASN A 518 -4.37 20.99 26.79
CA ASN A 518 -5.81 20.84 27.01
C ASN A 518 -6.58 22.10 26.62
N THR A 519 -6.02 23.28 26.89
CA THR A 519 -6.59 24.56 26.46
C THR A 519 -6.61 24.69 24.95
N PHE A 520 -5.51 24.29 24.29
CA PHE A 520 -5.39 24.29 22.85
C PHE A 520 -6.44 23.33 22.20
N LEU A 521 -6.56 22.11 22.73
CA LEU A 521 -7.51 21.11 22.23
C LEU A 521 -8.98 21.50 22.49
N ALA A 522 -9.28 22.19 23.58
CA ALA A 522 -10.64 22.63 23.90
C ALA A 522 -11.23 23.62 22.88
N SER A 523 -10.39 24.31 22.11
CA SER A 523 -10.82 25.18 21.02
C SER A 523 -11.11 24.42 19.72
N ARG A 524 -10.78 23.12 19.63
CA ARG A 524 -10.81 22.27 18.43
C ARG A 524 -11.72 21.06 18.57
N LEU A 525 -11.80 20.50 19.76
CA LEU A 525 -12.51 19.25 20.04
C LEU A 525 -13.61 19.47 21.09
N ALA A 526 -14.68 18.69 20.94
CA ALA A 526 -15.66 18.58 22.00
C ALA A 526 -14.98 18.02 23.28
N LYS A 527 -15.37 18.49 24.46
CA LYS A 527 -14.74 18.17 25.74
C LYS A 527 -14.57 16.65 25.98
N PHE A 528 -15.53 15.84 25.55
CA PHE A 528 -15.48 14.40 25.75
C PHE A 528 -14.46 13.67 24.85
N LYS A 529 -13.95 14.33 23.80
CA LYS A 529 -12.93 13.81 22.87
C LYS A 529 -11.51 14.15 23.31
N ILE A 530 -11.32 15.11 24.21
CA ILE A 530 -10.00 15.48 24.70
C ILE A 530 -9.41 14.30 25.47
N PRO A 531 -8.14 13.90 25.21
CA PRO A 531 -7.49 12.82 25.92
C PRO A 531 -7.56 12.98 27.44
N ALA A 532 -8.06 11.96 28.12
CA ALA A 532 -8.07 11.90 29.58
C ALA A 532 -6.71 11.43 30.13
N TYR A 533 -5.94 10.77 29.30
CA TYR A 533 -4.60 10.27 29.60
C TYR A 533 -3.65 10.68 28.48
N LEU A 534 -2.52 11.27 28.85
CA LEU A 534 -1.48 11.70 27.92
C LEU A 534 -0.12 11.13 28.32
N TRP A 535 0.58 10.54 27.37
CA TRP A 535 1.96 10.11 27.52
C TRP A 535 2.83 10.83 26.50
N GLN A 536 3.98 11.31 26.90
CA GLN A 536 4.98 11.86 26.00
C GLN A 536 6.15 10.88 25.86
N SER A 537 6.42 10.45 24.63
CA SER A 537 7.57 9.60 24.29
C SER A 537 8.84 10.44 24.19
N GLU A 538 9.96 9.89 24.65
CA GLU A 538 11.30 10.50 24.48
C GLU A 538 11.90 10.27 23.09
N ALA A 539 11.29 9.39 22.29
CA ALA A 539 11.73 9.03 20.94
C ALA A 539 10.53 8.96 19.98
N PRO A 540 10.77 8.99 18.66
CA PRO A 540 9.72 8.77 17.67
C PRO A 540 8.92 7.51 17.96
N LEU A 541 7.60 7.54 17.70
CA LEU A 541 6.70 6.44 18.02
C LEU A 541 7.04 5.17 17.25
N PRO A 542 6.90 3.97 17.86
CA PRO A 542 7.23 2.69 17.21
C PRO A 542 6.33 2.47 15.99
N ARG A 543 6.94 1.92 14.91
CA ARG A 543 6.28 1.78 13.61
C ARG A 543 6.46 0.39 13.01
N THR A 544 5.49 0.01 12.19
CA THR A 544 5.61 -1.13 11.28
C THR A 544 6.60 -0.83 10.15
N ALA A 545 6.97 -1.86 9.38
CA ALA A 545 7.79 -1.71 8.16
C ALA A 545 7.20 -0.74 7.13
N SER A 546 5.88 -0.64 7.08
CA SER A 546 5.16 0.28 6.20
C SER A 546 5.03 1.70 6.78
N GLY A 547 5.68 2.02 7.90
CA GLY A 547 5.67 3.33 8.54
C GLY A 547 4.41 3.62 9.39
N LYS A 548 3.50 2.66 9.58
CA LYS A 548 2.32 2.84 10.45
C LYS A 548 2.73 2.74 11.91
N ILE A 549 2.21 3.65 12.75
CA ILE A 549 2.42 3.60 14.19
C ILE A 549 1.83 2.31 14.77
N LEU A 550 2.57 1.65 15.66
CA LEU A 550 2.16 0.43 16.37
C LEU A 550 1.20 0.80 17.53
N LYS A 551 0.00 1.29 17.18
CA LYS A 551 -1.04 1.77 18.10
C LYS A 551 -1.36 0.75 19.19
N ARG A 552 -1.46 -0.54 18.83
CA ARG A 552 -1.74 -1.61 19.80
C ARG A 552 -0.65 -1.72 20.86
N GLN A 553 0.61 -1.67 20.48
CA GLN A 553 1.74 -1.71 21.41
C GLN A 553 1.69 -0.53 22.39
N LEU A 554 1.52 0.69 21.86
CA LEU A 554 1.42 1.91 22.69
C LEU A 554 0.23 1.83 23.66
N ARG A 555 -0.91 1.32 23.21
CA ARG A 555 -2.08 1.09 24.06
C ARG A 555 -1.78 0.12 25.20
N GLU A 556 -1.17 -1.05 24.89
CA GLU A 556 -0.82 -2.06 25.89
C GLU A 556 0.19 -1.52 26.91
N GLU A 557 1.23 -0.81 26.49
CA GLU A 557 2.20 -0.13 27.35
C GLU A 557 1.54 0.89 28.27
N SER A 558 0.62 1.69 27.75
CA SER A 558 -0.11 2.72 28.51
C SER A 558 -1.05 2.12 29.55
N ILE A 559 -1.80 1.08 29.20
CA ILE A 559 -2.67 0.35 30.13
C ILE A 559 -1.83 -0.27 31.27
N ASN A 560 -0.70 -0.90 30.94
CA ASN A 560 0.21 -1.46 31.93
C ASN A 560 0.77 -0.40 32.88
N SER A 561 1.08 0.80 32.38
CA SER A 561 1.58 1.92 33.20
C SER A 561 0.56 2.43 34.22
N LEU A 562 -0.72 2.29 33.93
CA LEU A 562 -1.81 2.68 34.84
C LEU A 562 -2.14 1.59 35.87
N GLY A 563 -1.58 0.37 35.76
CA GLY A 563 -1.91 -0.77 36.61
C GLY A 563 -3.35 -1.29 36.42
N VAL A 564 -4.00 -0.94 35.32
CA VAL A 564 -5.35 -1.40 34.94
C VAL A 564 -5.20 -2.73 34.19
N GLN A 565 -5.93 -3.79 34.62
CA GLN A 565 -6.00 -5.02 33.82
C GLN A 565 -6.80 -4.75 32.55
N ALA A 566 -6.23 -5.08 31.41
CA ALA A 566 -6.98 -5.06 30.15
C ALA A 566 -8.18 -6.01 30.28
N ALA A 567 -9.40 -5.50 30.05
CA ALA A 567 -10.57 -6.32 29.86
C ALA A 567 -10.37 -7.16 28.60
N GLY A 568 -10.43 -8.49 28.72
CA GLY A 568 -10.17 -9.47 27.67
C GLY A 568 -11.21 -9.46 26.53
#